data_fe019e9e6dce56429ed726056f209a42
#
_entry.id   fe019e9e6dce56429ed726056f209a42
#
_cell.length_a   1.000
_cell.length_b   1.000
_cell.length_c   1.000
_cell.angle_alpha   90.00
_cell.angle_beta   90.00
_cell.angle_gamma   90.00
#
_symmetry.space_group_name_H-M   'P 1'
#
loop_
_entity.id
_entity.type
_entity.pdbx_description
1 polymer ?
#
loop_
_entity_poly.entity_id
_entity_poly.type
_entity_poly.pdbx_seq_one_letter_code
_entity_poly.pdbx_strand_id
1 'polypeptide(L)'
;MRSVFFTILLFAGAAAAQSGRIKPSETPTPNPRLRPSVIYAPTQDTKTPDLSNSRPRTAASPTPTPKSNDEDGVVKVESTLVPIPVSVLDADGRAVMSLRLADFDLKIDGKPAQISDVARSETPIRLALLFDNSSSVLIARDFEKEAAVRFLRRVIEPDKDLAALFAVADTTRLEQPLTKDVSSLVRAIEAFPPPEGATALLDGIIEVADYLKERDGRRIIVIVSDGEDTISDLETTLEKVVKVLQVTNCQVFVVKTTDFENFKRTGERKGNANIRALEAERRMIEITTQTGGSVYSPIDERELDDAFRQISAELSQQYILSYYPDDDPSQRGAFRQIAVSVKAKQNLSVRTRKGYYVRKR
;
A
#
# COMPACT_ATOMS: atom_id res chain seq x y z
N MET A 1 -30.83 64.23 -27.03
CA MET A 1 -30.53 64.09 -28.43
C MET A 1 -29.03 64.28 -28.67
N ARG A 2 -28.32 63.16 -28.86
CA ARG A 2 -27.02 63.08 -29.61
C ARG A 2 -26.62 61.61 -29.67
N SER A 3 -26.93 61.01 -30.82
CA SER A 3 -26.48 59.67 -31.22
C SER A 3 -24.99 59.72 -31.52
N VAL A 4 -24.24 58.73 -30.99
CA VAL A 4 -22.88 58.44 -31.42
C VAL A 4 -22.89 57.06 -32.05
N PHE A 5 -22.70 57.02 -33.35
CA PHE A 5 -22.48 55.80 -34.14
C PHE A 5 -21.02 55.35 -33.90
N PHE A 6 -20.85 54.08 -33.51
CA PHE A 6 -19.55 53.42 -33.49
C PHE A 6 -19.46 52.48 -34.69
N THR A 7 -18.57 52.85 -35.62
CA THR A 7 -18.28 52.08 -36.82
C THR A 7 -17.26 51.01 -36.49
N ILE A 8 -17.63 49.73 -36.65
CA ILE A 8 -16.71 48.58 -36.51
C ILE A 8 -16.08 48.33 -37.88
N LEU A 9 -14.72 48.48 -37.93
CA LEU A 9 -13.92 48.11 -39.09
C LEU A 9 -13.51 46.63 -38.94
N LEU A 10 -14.01 45.80 -39.87
CA LEU A 10 -13.56 44.41 -40.03
C LEU A 10 -12.27 44.39 -40.88
N PHE A 11 -11.16 43.92 -40.27
CA PHE A 11 -9.97 43.57 -41.03
C PHE A 11 -10.01 42.07 -41.34
N ALA A 12 -10.17 41.70 -42.59
CA ALA A 12 -9.98 40.36 -43.09
C ALA A 12 -8.50 40.14 -43.41
N GLY A 13 -7.79 39.40 -42.61
CA GLY A 13 -6.43 38.96 -42.88
C GLY A 13 -6.44 37.59 -43.54
N ALA A 14 -6.03 37.51 -44.80
CA ALA A 14 -5.82 36.27 -45.53
C ALA A 14 -4.51 35.62 -45.07
N ALA A 15 -4.57 34.44 -44.40
CA ALA A 15 -3.42 33.62 -44.11
C ALA A 15 -3.15 32.65 -45.25
N ALA A 16 -2.02 32.83 -45.94
CA ALA A 16 -1.54 31.90 -46.96
C ALA A 16 -0.96 30.65 -46.27
N ALA A 17 -1.54 29.50 -46.51
CA ALA A 17 -1.03 28.21 -46.07
C ALA A 17 0.14 27.79 -46.97
N GLN A 18 1.36 27.76 -46.41
CA GLN A 18 2.50 27.09 -47.02
C GLN A 18 2.54 25.63 -46.54
N SER A 19 2.26 24.70 -47.46
CA SER A 19 2.42 23.27 -47.25
C SER A 19 3.90 22.89 -47.37
N GLY A 20 4.59 22.79 -46.21
CA GLY A 20 5.91 22.21 -46.08
C GLY A 20 5.80 20.68 -46.00
N ARG A 21 6.16 19.99 -47.08
CA ARG A 21 6.28 18.54 -47.12
C ARG A 21 7.46 18.11 -46.26
N ILE A 22 7.19 17.54 -45.05
CA ILE A 22 8.21 16.92 -44.22
C ILE A 22 8.47 15.50 -44.76
N LYS A 23 9.72 15.24 -45.16
CA LYS A 23 10.18 13.89 -45.52
C LYS A 23 10.20 13.00 -44.26
N PRO A 24 9.81 11.71 -44.35
CA PRO A 24 9.93 10.80 -43.22
C PRO A 24 11.42 10.57 -42.87
N SER A 25 11.77 10.78 -41.64
CA SER A 25 13.08 10.38 -41.08
C SER A 25 13.11 8.87 -40.93
N GLU A 26 14.15 8.27 -41.48
CA GLU A 26 14.40 6.82 -41.37
C GLU A 26 14.65 6.42 -39.91
N THR A 27 13.85 5.47 -39.42
CA THR A 27 14.01 4.85 -38.10
C THR A 27 15.25 3.99 -38.13
N PRO A 28 16.21 4.14 -37.19
CA PRO A 28 17.34 3.24 -37.10
C PRO A 28 16.88 1.89 -36.54
N THR A 29 17.17 0.85 -37.28
CA THR A 29 16.98 -0.57 -36.95
C THR A 29 17.79 -0.92 -35.69
N PRO A 30 17.25 -1.60 -34.68
CA PRO A 30 18.02 -2.04 -33.55
C PRO A 30 18.96 -3.18 -33.91
N ASN A 31 20.24 -3.00 -33.61
CA ASN A 31 21.29 -3.97 -33.83
C ASN A 31 21.19 -5.13 -32.80
N PRO A 32 21.02 -6.40 -33.21
CA PRO A 32 20.91 -7.51 -32.28
C PRO A 32 22.32 -8.08 -31.97
N ARG A 33 23.04 -7.52 -31.04
CA ARG A 33 24.21 -8.19 -30.44
C ARG A 33 24.55 -7.53 -29.11
N LEU A 34 24.35 -8.32 -28.04
CA LEU A 34 25.30 -8.69 -26.98
C LEU A 34 24.53 -9.05 -25.72
N ARG A 35 24.23 -10.34 -25.58
CA ARG A 35 23.99 -10.95 -24.28
C ARG A 35 25.34 -11.40 -23.73
N PRO A 36 25.77 -11.04 -22.54
CA PRO A 36 26.85 -11.75 -21.86
C PRO A 36 26.31 -13.06 -21.28
N SER A 37 26.75 -14.18 -21.82
CA SER A 37 26.60 -15.50 -21.24
C SER A 37 27.54 -15.60 -20.04
N VAL A 38 27.02 -15.69 -18.84
CA VAL A 38 27.82 -16.13 -17.69
C VAL A 38 27.83 -17.66 -17.71
N ILE A 39 28.97 -18.24 -18.15
CA ILE A 39 29.27 -19.66 -18.06
C ILE A 39 29.73 -19.93 -16.63
N TYR A 40 28.96 -20.69 -15.88
CA TYR A 40 29.45 -21.36 -14.68
C TYR A 40 30.20 -22.63 -15.09
N ALA A 41 31.51 -22.65 -14.93
CA ALA A 41 32.31 -23.85 -14.99
C ALA A 41 32.29 -24.57 -13.65
N PRO A 42 32.12 -25.89 -13.62
CA PRO A 42 32.28 -26.66 -12.39
C PRO A 42 33.76 -26.92 -12.14
N THR A 43 34.27 -26.49 -11.01
CA THR A 43 35.59 -26.88 -10.50
C THR A 43 35.52 -28.28 -9.93
N GLN A 44 36.13 -29.25 -10.63
CA GLN A 44 36.62 -30.49 -10.07
C GLN A 44 37.98 -30.22 -9.44
N ASP A 45 38.19 -30.77 -8.23
CA ASP A 45 39.46 -31.34 -7.77
C ASP A 45 39.25 -31.96 -6.40
N THR A 46 39.20 -33.28 -6.38
CA THR A 46 40.21 -34.30 -6.10
C THR A 46 40.83 -34.22 -4.70
N LYS A 47 40.51 -35.19 -3.89
CA LYS A 47 41.44 -36.20 -3.36
C LYS A 47 40.79 -37.04 -2.26
N THR A 48 40.48 -38.26 -2.62
CA THR A 48 40.40 -39.40 -1.70
C THR A 48 41.77 -39.76 -1.16
N PRO A 49 41.90 -40.24 0.07
CA PRO A 49 42.80 -41.29 0.42
C PRO A 49 42.03 -42.56 0.77
N ASP A 50 42.39 -43.58 0.02
CA ASP A 50 42.17 -44.99 0.25
C ASP A 50 42.91 -45.46 1.50
N LEU A 51 42.23 -46.18 2.40
CA LEU A 51 42.86 -47.13 3.33
C LEU A 51 41.89 -48.25 3.61
N SER A 52 42.21 -49.36 2.94
CA SER A 52 41.70 -50.71 3.15
C SER A 52 42.02 -51.28 4.52
N ASN A 53 41.20 -52.28 4.88
CA ASN A 53 41.39 -53.37 5.82
C ASN A 53 40.76 -53.20 7.22
N SER A 54 39.68 -53.92 7.43
CA SER A 54 39.69 -55.14 8.25
C SER A 54 38.32 -55.82 8.31
N ARG A 55 38.42 -57.10 8.31
CA ARG A 55 37.42 -58.16 8.19
C ARG A 55 36.35 -58.23 9.28
N PRO A 56 35.34 -59.08 9.09
CA PRO A 56 34.00 -58.94 9.66
C PRO A 56 33.85 -59.59 11.00
N ARG A 57 32.97 -59.01 11.86
CA ARG A 57 32.42 -59.66 13.04
C ARG A 57 30.95 -59.94 12.84
N THR A 58 30.69 -61.23 12.96
CA THR A 58 29.43 -61.96 12.93
C THR A 58 28.28 -61.30 13.65
N ALA A 59 27.15 -61.47 12.98
CA ALA A 59 25.80 -61.11 13.33
C ALA A 59 25.33 -61.64 14.69
N ALA A 60 24.60 -60.79 15.40
CA ALA A 60 23.54 -61.21 16.34
C ALA A 60 22.21 -60.65 15.80
N SER A 61 21.31 -61.58 15.52
CA SER A 61 19.95 -61.32 15.07
C SER A 61 19.15 -60.60 16.19
N PRO A 62 18.51 -59.46 15.96
CA PRO A 62 17.61 -58.92 16.95
C PRO A 62 16.23 -59.58 16.83
N THR A 63 15.74 -60.04 17.95
CA THR A 63 14.39 -60.48 18.26
C THR A 63 13.35 -59.46 17.76
N PRO A 64 12.24 -59.88 17.17
CA PRO A 64 11.20 -58.92 16.78
C PRO A 64 10.49 -58.33 17.98
N THR A 65 10.65 -57.04 18.17
CA THR A 65 9.83 -56.24 19.11
C THR A 65 8.42 -56.15 18.52
N PRO A 66 7.35 -56.34 19.33
CA PRO A 66 5.99 -56.23 18.86
C PRO A 66 5.74 -54.78 18.40
N LYS A 67 5.24 -54.62 17.20
CA LYS A 67 4.72 -53.35 16.68
C LYS A 67 3.52 -52.96 17.54
N SER A 68 3.65 -51.97 18.37
CA SER A 68 2.51 -51.25 18.92
C SER A 68 1.88 -50.47 17.75
N ASN A 69 0.73 -50.88 17.31
CA ASN A 69 -0.16 -50.11 16.47
C ASN A 69 -0.83 -49.06 17.36
N ASP A 70 -0.10 -48.01 17.68
CA ASP A 70 -0.68 -46.74 18.09
C ASP A 70 -0.49 -45.76 16.94
N GLU A 71 -1.32 -45.92 15.88
CA GLU A 71 -1.67 -44.87 14.96
C GLU A 71 -2.61 -43.90 15.70
N ASP A 72 -2.12 -43.24 16.73
CA ASP A 72 -2.67 -41.95 17.08
C ASP A 72 -2.33 -41.01 15.92
N GLY A 73 -3.27 -40.93 14.99
CA GLY A 73 -3.24 -39.96 13.92
C GLY A 73 -3.21 -38.57 14.53
N VAL A 74 -2.01 -38.04 14.72
CA VAL A 74 -1.81 -36.62 15.01
C VAL A 74 -2.37 -35.87 13.81
N VAL A 75 -3.64 -35.51 13.88
CA VAL A 75 -4.26 -34.57 12.95
C VAL A 75 -3.53 -33.25 13.15
N LYS A 76 -2.51 -32.98 12.34
CA LYS A 76 -1.91 -31.66 12.27
C LYS A 76 -2.97 -30.69 11.74
N VAL A 77 -3.75 -30.11 12.65
CA VAL A 77 -4.61 -28.98 12.33
C VAL A 77 -3.69 -27.78 12.15
N GLU A 78 -3.27 -27.52 10.93
CA GLU A 78 -2.59 -26.28 10.58
C GLU A 78 -3.63 -25.14 10.55
N SER A 79 -4.02 -24.68 11.72
CA SER A 79 -4.87 -23.49 11.85
C SER A 79 -4.06 -22.25 11.48
N THR A 80 -4.44 -21.59 10.38
CA THR A 80 -3.77 -20.38 9.92
C THR A 80 -4.26 -19.17 10.71
N LEU A 81 -3.43 -18.65 11.60
CA LEU A 81 -3.71 -17.43 12.34
C LEU A 81 -4.03 -16.26 11.39
N VAL A 82 -5.12 -15.56 11.66
CA VAL A 82 -5.51 -14.33 10.96
C VAL A 82 -5.23 -13.14 11.89
N PRO A 83 -4.17 -12.35 11.63
CA PRO A 83 -3.92 -11.13 12.37
C PRO A 83 -4.88 -10.04 11.92
N ILE A 84 -5.55 -9.38 12.86
CA ILE A 84 -6.50 -8.30 12.61
C ILE A 84 -5.93 -7.02 13.25
N PRO A 85 -5.33 -6.11 12.45
CA PRO A 85 -4.88 -4.81 12.92
C PRO A 85 -6.07 -3.95 13.35
N VAL A 86 -5.98 -3.35 14.53
CA VAL A 86 -7.03 -2.49 15.10
C VAL A 86 -6.42 -1.23 15.68
N SER A 87 -6.82 -0.07 15.16
CA SER A 87 -6.55 1.23 15.77
C SER A 87 -7.74 1.65 16.63
N VAL A 88 -7.49 2.03 17.87
CA VAL A 88 -8.50 2.58 18.76
C VAL A 88 -8.11 4.00 19.15
N LEU A 89 -8.96 4.96 18.81
CA LEU A 89 -8.69 6.39 18.98
C LEU A 89 -9.72 7.01 19.91
N ASP A 90 -9.29 7.96 20.71
CA ASP A 90 -10.18 8.80 21.52
C ASP A 90 -10.84 9.93 20.66
N ALA A 91 -11.62 10.78 21.30
CA ALA A 91 -12.29 11.91 20.64
C ALA A 91 -11.32 12.94 20.05
N ASP A 92 -10.09 13.01 20.57
CA ASP A 92 -9.02 13.89 20.08
C ASP A 92 -8.17 13.23 18.98
N GLY A 93 -8.51 11.99 18.56
CA GLY A 93 -7.78 11.24 17.56
C GLY A 93 -6.48 10.62 18.08
N ARG A 94 -6.28 10.54 19.41
CA ARG A 94 -5.10 9.92 20.02
C ARG A 94 -5.32 8.43 20.22
N ALA A 95 -4.28 7.62 20.01
CA ALA A 95 -4.37 6.19 20.21
C ALA A 95 -4.56 5.83 21.69
N VAL A 96 -5.54 4.96 21.97
CA VAL A 96 -5.82 4.41 23.29
C VAL A 96 -5.14 3.05 23.42
N MET A 97 -4.10 2.96 24.27
CA MET A 97 -3.23 1.77 24.39
C MET A 97 -3.40 1.02 25.71
N SER A 98 -4.46 1.31 26.48
CA SER A 98 -4.73 0.71 27.79
C SER A 98 -5.72 -0.47 27.74
N LEU A 99 -6.20 -0.85 26.55
CA LEU A 99 -7.19 -1.92 26.38
C LEU A 99 -6.58 -3.29 26.49
N ARG A 100 -7.35 -4.23 27.02
CA ARG A 100 -7.01 -5.65 27.22
C ARG A 100 -7.92 -6.53 26.36
N LEU A 101 -7.59 -7.80 26.23
CA LEU A 101 -8.38 -8.80 25.50
C LEU A 101 -9.88 -8.75 25.82
N ALA A 102 -10.24 -8.62 27.11
CA ALA A 102 -11.61 -8.59 27.57
C ALA A 102 -12.42 -7.37 27.12
N ASP A 103 -11.71 -6.32 26.67
CA ASP A 103 -12.35 -5.07 26.22
C ASP A 103 -12.79 -5.12 24.75
N PHE A 104 -12.35 -6.14 23.99
CA PHE A 104 -12.67 -6.29 22.59
C PHE A 104 -13.77 -7.33 22.35
N ASP A 105 -14.65 -7.02 21.39
CA ASP A 105 -15.59 -7.97 20.80
C ASP A 105 -15.25 -8.11 19.29
N LEU A 106 -15.15 -9.36 18.85
CA LEU A 106 -14.94 -9.71 17.45
C LEU A 106 -16.17 -10.44 16.90
N LYS A 107 -16.60 -10.05 15.72
CA LYS A 107 -17.59 -10.80 14.94
C LYS A 107 -17.03 -11.11 13.56
N ILE A 108 -17.22 -12.34 13.11
CA ILE A 108 -16.93 -12.79 11.75
C ILE A 108 -18.26 -13.17 11.09
N ASP A 109 -18.57 -12.56 9.95
CA ASP A 109 -19.87 -12.70 9.26
C ASP A 109 -21.08 -12.48 10.19
N GLY A 110 -20.95 -11.49 11.07
CA GLY A 110 -21.98 -11.14 12.05
C GLY A 110 -22.05 -12.06 13.26
N LYS A 111 -21.35 -13.19 13.30
CA LYS A 111 -21.32 -14.13 14.42
C LYS A 111 -20.17 -13.82 15.39
N PRO A 112 -20.40 -13.91 16.72
CA PRO A 112 -19.31 -13.76 17.68
C PRO A 112 -18.18 -14.75 17.40
N ALA A 113 -16.93 -14.26 17.44
CA ALA A 113 -15.74 -15.08 17.27
C ALA A 113 -14.77 -14.87 18.43
N GLN A 114 -14.06 -15.92 18.80
CA GLN A 114 -13.12 -15.88 19.92
C GLN A 114 -11.79 -15.21 19.47
N ILE A 115 -11.37 -14.20 20.21
CA ILE A 115 -10.04 -13.62 20.07
C ILE A 115 -9.09 -14.46 20.90
N SER A 116 -8.02 -14.98 20.30
CA SER A 116 -7.06 -15.83 20.97
C SER A 116 -6.04 -15.03 21.76
N ASP A 117 -5.63 -13.87 21.21
CA ASP A 117 -4.62 -13.01 21.82
C ASP A 117 -4.78 -11.55 21.34
N VAL A 118 -4.30 -10.62 22.16
CA VAL A 118 -4.21 -9.18 21.86
C VAL A 118 -2.79 -8.71 22.19
N ALA A 119 -2.05 -8.39 21.15
CA ALA A 119 -0.70 -7.85 21.26
C ALA A 119 -0.62 -6.42 20.72
N ARG A 120 0.39 -5.67 21.15
CA ARG A 120 0.81 -4.46 20.44
C ARG A 120 1.55 -4.87 19.19
N SER A 121 1.40 -4.07 18.13
CA SER A 121 2.05 -4.39 16.86
C SER A 121 3.56 -4.16 16.93
N GLU A 122 4.32 -5.25 17.04
CA GLU A 122 5.79 -5.26 16.89
C GLU A 122 6.21 -5.76 15.49
N THR A 123 5.25 -6.16 14.68
CA THR A 123 5.49 -6.68 13.33
C THR A 123 6.10 -5.60 12.44
N PRO A 124 7.22 -5.91 11.75
CA PRO A 124 7.88 -4.98 10.85
C PRO A 124 6.94 -4.39 9.79
N ILE A 125 7.13 -3.09 9.49
CA ILE A 125 6.35 -2.40 8.46
C ILE A 125 7.04 -2.54 7.10
N ARG A 126 6.23 -2.76 6.05
CA ARG A 126 6.60 -2.65 4.64
C ARG A 126 5.75 -1.53 4.05
N LEU A 127 6.32 -0.34 4.07
CA LEU A 127 5.65 0.89 3.67
C LEU A 127 5.89 1.15 2.19
N ALA A 128 4.84 1.43 1.43
CA ALA A 128 4.94 2.09 0.14
C ALA A 128 4.33 3.47 0.24
N LEU A 129 5.11 4.50 -0.07
CA LEU A 129 4.64 5.86 -0.21
C LEU A 129 4.35 6.10 -1.70
N LEU A 130 3.08 6.29 -2.05
CA LEU A 130 2.61 6.56 -3.40
C LEU A 130 2.31 8.05 -3.54
N PHE A 131 3.17 8.75 -4.27
CA PHE A 131 3.01 10.17 -4.56
C PHE A 131 2.33 10.39 -5.89
N ASP A 132 1.32 11.22 -5.88
CA ASP A 132 0.76 11.78 -7.08
C ASP A 132 1.75 12.78 -7.70
N ASN A 133 2.10 12.55 -8.95
CA ASN A 133 2.98 13.42 -9.73
C ASN A 133 2.28 13.99 -10.97
N SER A 134 0.94 14.05 -10.93
CA SER A 134 0.12 14.66 -11.98
C SER A 134 0.10 16.18 -11.90
N SER A 135 -0.41 16.81 -12.93
CA SER A 135 -0.46 18.29 -13.04
C SER A 135 -1.30 18.97 -11.95
N SER A 136 -2.23 18.26 -11.31
CA SER A 136 -3.15 18.82 -10.30
C SER A 136 -2.46 19.18 -8.98
N VAL A 137 -1.35 18.51 -8.62
CA VAL A 137 -0.67 18.69 -7.31
C VAL A 137 0.49 19.68 -7.33
N LEU A 138 0.62 20.49 -8.37
CA LEU A 138 1.76 21.39 -8.62
C LEU A 138 2.04 22.35 -7.47
N ILE A 139 1.02 22.94 -6.87
CA ILE A 139 1.15 23.99 -5.83
C ILE A 139 1.52 23.40 -4.48
N ALA A 140 1.01 22.22 -4.13
CA ALA A 140 1.28 21.54 -2.87
C ALA A 140 2.64 20.82 -2.85
N ARG A 141 3.23 20.57 -4.00
CA ARG A 141 4.33 19.64 -4.23
C ARG A 141 5.51 19.77 -3.27
N ASP A 142 6.04 20.97 -3.09
CA ASP A 142 7.22 21.17 -2.24
C ASP A 142 6.89 20.92 -0.77
N PHE A 143 5.72 21.32 -0.31
CA PHE A 143 5.25 21.07 1.06
C PHE A 143 4.98 19.59 1.31
N GLU A 144 4.42 18.89 0.33
CA GLU A 144 4.20 17.45 0.37
C GLU A 144 5.53 16.69 0.49
N LYS A 145 6.52 17.06 -0.33
CA LYS A 145 7.87 16.45 -0.30
C LYS A 145 8.51 16.64 1.08
N GLU A 146 8.50 17.86 1.62
CA GLU A 146 9.05 18.13 2.95
C GLU A 146 8.35 17.36 4.06
N ALA A 147 7.01 17.33 4.04
CA ALA A 147 6.21 16.63 5.04
C ALA A 147 6.43 15.11 4.97
N ALA A 148 6.56 14.56 3.76
CA ALA A 148 6.87 13.16 3.54
C ALA A 148 8.28 12.78 4.03
N VAL A 149 9.27 13.64 3.83
CA VAL A 149 10.61 13.43 4.39
C VAL A 149 10.56 13.36 5.91
N ARG A 150 9.83 14.29 6.57
CA ARG A 150 9.65 14.27 8.03
C ARG A 150 8.90 13.00 8.49
N PHE A 151 7.89 12.56 7.73
CA PHE A 151 7.15 11.34 7.99
C PHE A 151 8.05 10.10 7.93
N LEU A 152 8.79 9.90 6.84
CA LEU A 152 9.70 8.76 6.68
C LEU A 152 10.74 8.67 7.79
N ARG A 153 11.33 9.80 8.18
CA ARG A 153 12.28 9.86 9.30
C ARG A 153 11.66 9.49 10.64
N ARG A 154 10.36 9.65 10.81
CA ARG A 154 9.64 9.36 12.04
C ARG A 154 9.12 7.92 12.09
N VAL A 155 8.59 7.42 10.96
CA VAL A 155 7.85 6.15 10.94
C VAL A 155 8.75 4.94 10.74
N ILE A 156 9.88 5.08 10.04
CA ILE A 156 10.77 3.98 9.70
C ILE A 156 11.77 3.75 10.82
N GLU A 157 11.69 2.57 11.42
CA GLU A 157 12.71 2.03 12.33
C GLU A 157 13.70 1.21 11.49
N PRO A 158 14.95 1.69 11.27
CA PRO A 158 15.88 1.09 10.29
C PRO A 158 16.26 -0.36 10.59
N ASP A 159 16.10 -0.82 11.84
CA ASP A 159 16.46 -2.18 12.23
C ASP A 159 15.42 -3.22 11.82
N LYS A 160 14.17 -2.80 11.57
CA LYS A 160 13.07 -3.73 11.26
C LYS A 160 12.23 -3.32 10.04
N ASP A 161 12.09 -2.02 9.75
CA ASP A 161 11.15 -1.51 8.76
C ASP A 161 11.82 -1.27 7.42
N LEU A 162 11.02 -1.36 6.35
CA LEU A 162 11.43 -1.00 5.00
C LEU A 162 10.39 -0.07 4.38
N ALA A 163 10.87 0.92 3.61
CA ALA A 163 10.00 1.76 2.81
C ALA A 163 10.41 1.78 1.34
N ALA A 164 9.43 1.92 0.47
CA ALA A 164 9.57 2.15 -0.96
C ALA A 164 8.87 3.46 -1.34
N LEU A 165 9.30 4.04 -2.45
CA LEU A 165 8.73 5.26 -2.99
C LEU A 165 8.26 5.01 -4.42
N PHE A 166 7.03 5.40 -4.68
CA PHE A 166 6.38 5.36 -5.99
C PHE A 166 5.89 6.74 -6.39
N ALA A 167 5.93 7.03 -7.67
CA ALA A 167 5.26 8.16 -8.28
C ALA A 167 4.17 7.66 -9.22
N VAL A 168 2.97 8.26 -9.17
CA VAL A 168 1.89 7.99 -10.10
C VAL A 168 1.56 9.26 -10.89
N ALA A 169 1.46 9.09 -12.19
CA ALA A 169 0.93 10.05 -13.16
C ALA A 169 0.22 9.23 -14.24
N ASP A 170 0.53 9.41 -15.52
CA ASP A 170 0.03 8.54 -16.61
C ASP A 170 0.39 7.06 -16.40
N THR A 171 1.47 6.80 -15.70
CA THR A 171 1.94 5.47 -15.29
C THR A 171 2.51 5.51 -13.89
N THR A 172 2.57 4.36 -13.24
CA THR A 172 3.24 4.21 -11.94
C THR A 172 4.72 3.92 -12.13
N ARG A 173 5.57 4.61 -11.37
CA ARG A 173 7.02 4.39 -11.37
C ARG A 173 7.51 4.07 -9.98
N LEU A 174 8.35 3.04 -9.86
CA LEU A 174 9.09 2.74 -8.64
C LEU A 174 10.35 3.62 -8.60
N GLU A 175 10.33 4.68 -7.82
CA GLU A 175 11.43 5.64 -7.69
C GLU A 175 12.53 5.13 -6.73
N GLN A 176 12.13 4.43 -5.67
CA GLN A 176 13.04 3.80 -4.73
C GLN A 176 12.46 2.47 -4.26
N PRO A 177 13.12 1.35 -4.53
CA PRO A 177 12.74 0.05 -3.98
C PRO A 177 12.79 0.01 -2.46
N LEU A 178 12.13 -1.00 -1.85
CA LEU A 178 12.13 -1.20 -0.41
C LEU A 178 13.55 -1.14 0.18
N THR A 179 13.76 -0.17 1.06
CA THR A 179 15.03 0.06 1.74
C THR A 179 14.81 0.49 3.18
N LYS A 180 15.79 0.22 4.05
CA LYS A 180 15.88 0.80 5.40
C LYS A 180 16.62 2.14 5.43
N ASP A 181 17.30 2.48 4.33
CA ASP A 181 18.05 3.74 4.21
C ASP A 181 17.12 4.91 3.90
N VAL A 182 16.71 5.61 4.95
CA VAL A 182 15.86 6.81 4.84
C VAL A 182 16.52 7.88 3.98
N SER A 183 17.86 7.96 3.97
CA SER A 183 18.58 8.95 3.15
C SER A 183 18.40 8.69 1.65
N SER A 184 18.33 7.42 1.24
CA SER A 184 18.02 7.06 -0.16
C SER A 184 16.60 7.47 -0.54
N LEU A 185 15.62 7.27 0.36
CA LEU A 185 14.23 7.70 0.15
C LEU A 185 14.13 9.23 0.03
N VAL A 186 14.85 9.96 0.89
CA VAL A 186 14.88 11.42 0.85
C VAL A 186 15.45 11.92 -0.48
N ARG A 187 16.60 11.38 -0.91
CA ARG A 187 17.18 11.74 -2.22
C ARG A 187 16.22 11.45 -3.38
N ALA A 188 15.50 10.33 -3.34
CA ALA A 188 14.52 10.00 -4.37
C ALA A 188 13.35 11.00 -4.37
N ILE A 189 12.83 11.43 -3.20
CA ILE A 189 11.79 12.46 -3.11
C ILE A 189 12.29 13.81 -3.66
N GLU A 190 13.51 14.20 -3.30
CA GLU A 190 14.11 15.46 -3.78
C GLU A 190 14.33 15.46 -5.30
N ALA A 191 14.64 14.29 -5.86
CA ALA A 191 14.87 14.10 -7.30
C ALA A 191 13.61 13.97 -8.14
N PHE A 192 12.41 13.98 -7.55
CA PHE A 192 11.17 13.89 -8.33
C PHE A 192 11.11 14.98 -9.42
N PRO A 193 10.75 14.60 -10.66
CA PRO A 193 10.51 15.56 -11.73
C PRO A 193 9.33 16.48 -11.38
N PRO A 194 9.20 17.63 -12.07
CA PRO A 194 8.00 18.45 -11.96
C PRO A 194 6.73 17.62 -12.23
N PRO A 195 5.63 17.91 -11.51
CA PRO A 195 4.35 17.25 -11.75
C PRO A 195 3.84 17.52 -13.16
N GLU A 196 3.43 16.46 -13.88
CA GLU A 196 2.90 16.54 -15.23
C GLU A 196 1.95 15.39 -15.55
N GLY A 197 1.15 15.56 -16.60
CA GLY A 197 0.27 14.52 -17.13
C GLY A 197 -1.05 14.35 -16.37
N ALA A 198 -1.70 13.24 -16.65
CA ALA A 198 -2.93 12.78 -16.04
C ALA A 198 -2.62 11.84 -14.84
N THR A 199 -3.64 11.18 -14.27
CA THR A 199 -3.45 10.29 -13.12
C THR A 199 -4.12 8.95 -13.36
N ALA A 200 -3.33 7.85 -13.35
CA ALA A 200 -3.78 6.47 -13.31
C ALA A 200 -3.73 5.94 -11.86
N LEU A 201 -4.46 6.58 -10.94
CA LEU A 201 -4.34 6.33 -9.51
C LEU A 201 -4.77 4.93 -9.10
N LEU A 202 -5.89 4.44 -9.63
CA LEU A 202 -6.41 3.12 -9.30
C LEU A 202 -5.48 2.00 -9.78
N ASP A 203 -4.91 2.14 -10.97
CA ASP A 203 -3.89 1.21 -11.48
C ASP A 203 -2.65 1.23 -10.61
N GLY A 204 -2.19 2.43 -10.23
CA GLY A 204 -1.05 2.62 -9.34
C GLY A 204 -1.22 1.95 -7.98
N ILE A 205 -2.41 2.03 -7.39
CA ILE A 205 -2.71 1.37 -6.12
C ILE A 205 -2.59 -0.17 -6.26
N ILE A 206 -3.07 -0.74 -7.38
CA ILE A 206 -2.95 -2.19 -7.64
C ILE A 206 -1.48 -2.58 -7.80
N GLU A 207 -0.71 -1.84 -8.61
CA GLU A 207 0.71 -2.12 -8.82
C GLU A 207 1.52 -2.09 -7.51
N VAL A 208 1.26 -1.09 -6.66
CA VAL A 208 1.90 -0.97 -5.34
C VAL A 208 1.49 -2.11 -4.41
N ALA A 209 0.21 -2.51 -4.41
CA ALA A 209 -0.26 -3.63 -3.62
C ALA A 209 0.37 -4.96 -4.05
N ASP A 210 0.50 -5.19 -5.36
CA ASP A 210 1.16 -6.37 -5.91
C ASP A 210 2.67 -6.36 -5.62
N TYR A 211 3.33 -5.22 -5.66
CA TYR A 211 4.74 -5.09 -5.25
C TYR A 211 4.97 -5.49 -3.79
N LEU A 212 4.03 -5.16 -2.89
CA LEU A 212 4.12 -5.50 -1.46
C LEU A 212 3.68 -6.93 -1.15
N LYS A 213 2.93 -7.60 -2.02
CA LYS A 213 2.24 -8.87 -1.79
C LYS A 213 3.12 -9.98 -1.20
N GLU A 214 4.33 -10.15 -1.75
CA GLU A 214 5.27 -11.21 -1.35
C GLU A 214 6.20 -10.78 -0.22
N ARG A 215 5.93 -9.64 0.42
CA ARG A 215 6.77 -9.14 1.51
C ARG A 215 6.19 -9.53 2.87
N ASP A 216 7.03 -10.10 3.72
CA ASP A 216 6.66 -10.37 5.11
C ASP A 216 6.51 -9.09 5.90
N GLY A 217 5.58 -9.08 6.85
CA GLY A 217 5.31 -7.92 7.70
C GLY A 217 3.97 -7.25 7.41
N ARG A 218 3.75 -6.09 8.02
CA ARG A 218 2.56 -5.26 7.83
C ARG A 218 2.74 -4.42 6.55
N ARG A 219 1.86 -4.61 5.58
CA ARG A 219 1.90 -3.92 4.30
C ARG A 219 1.07 -2.66 4.39
N ILE A 220 1.73 -1.53 4.27
CA ILE A 220 1.11 -0.21 4.41
C ILE A 220 1.32 0.59 3.13
N ILE A 221 0.26 1.17 2.61
CA ILE A 221 0.31 2.11 1.50
C ILE A 221 -0.13 3.47 2.05
N VAL A 222 0.71 4.47 1.88
CA VAL A 222 0.36 5.87 2.16
C VAL A 222 0.30 6.61 0.83
N ILE A 223 -0.88 7.08 0.49
CA ILE A 223 -1.15 7.81 -0.75
C ILE A 223 -1.14 9.30 -0.44
N VAL A 224 -0.42 10.09 -1.23
CA VAL A 224 -0.43 11.56 -1.21
C VAL A 224 -0.93 12.01 -2.57
N SER A 225 -2.19 12.46 -2.66
CA SER A 225 -2.88 12.76 -3.92
C SER A 225 -4.14 13.59 -3.65
N ASP A 226 -4.65 14.29 -4.66
CA ASP A 226 -5.99 14.87 -4.63
C ASP A 226 -7.10 13.80 -4.77
N GLY A 227 -6.72 12.56 -5.09
CA GLY A 227 -7.59 11.40 -5.23
C GLY A 227 -8.31 11.32 -6.57
N GLU A 228 -8.06 12.23 -7.50
CA GLU A 228 -8.60 12.12 -8.85
C GLU A 228 -7.93 10.95 -9.60
N ASP A 229 -8.73 10.25 -10.38
CA ASP A 229 -8.32 9.17 -11.26
C ASP A 229 -8.90 9.45 -12.64
N THR A 230 -8.03 9.71 -13.62
CA THR A 230 -8.44 10.26 -14.90
C THR A 230 -8.23 9.32 -16.08
N ILE A 231 -7.28 8.38 -15.95
CA ILE A 231 -6.87 7.52 -17.07
C ILE A 231 -6.56 6.07 -16.68
N SER A 232 -6.91 5.61 -15.46
CA SER A 232 -6.80 4.18 -15.16
C SER A 232 -7.60 3.34 -16.16
N ASP A 233 -7.18 2.09 -16.33
CA ASP A 233 -7.86 1.14 -17.21
C ASP A 233 -9.35 1.05 -16.84
N LEU A 234 -10.22 1.01 -17.85
CA LEU A 234 -11.68 0.91 -17.68
C LEU A 234 -12.10 -0.34 -16.88
N GLU A 235 -11.28 -1.39 -16.92
CA GLU A 235 -11.49 -2.60 -16.13
C GLU A 235 -10.99 -2.46 -14.67
N THR A 236 -10.28 -1.39 -14.34
CA THR A 236 -9.80 -1.14 -12.98
C THR A 236 -10.83 -0.37 -12.17
N THR A 237 -11.83 -1.12 -11.71
CA THR A 237 -12.91 -0.58 -10.87
C THR A 237 -12.48 -0.45 -9.42
N LEU A 238 -13.16 0.43 -8.66
CA LEU A 238 -12.96 0.58 -7.22
C LEU A 238 -13.11 -0.76 -6.47
N GLU A 239 -14.07 -1.59 -6.86
CA GLU A 239 -14.28 -2.93 -6.28
C GLU A 239 -13.06 -3.83 -6.51
N LYS A 240 -12.49 -3.82 -7.72
CA LYS A 240 -11.25 -4.57 -8.05
C LYS A 240 -10.09 -4.11 -7.18
N VAL A 241 -9.89 -2.79 -7.00
CA VAL A 241 -8.85 -2.23 -6.13
C VAL A 241 -9.02 -2.69 -4.69
N VAL A 242 -10.22 -2.54 -4.12
CA VAL A 242 -10.53 -2.97 -2.75
C VAL A 242 -10.26 -4.45 -2.58
N LYS A 243 -10.69 -5.29 -3.53
CA LYS A 243 -10.43 -6.74 -3.50
C LYS A 243 -8.94 -7.06 -3.52
N VAL A 244 -8.15 -6.42 -4.38
CA VAL A 244 -6.69 -6.61 -4.43
C VAL A 244 -6.06 -6.24 -3.09
N LEU A 245 -6.40 -5.09 -2.52
CA LEU A 245 -5.89 -4.63 -1.23
C LEU A 245 -6.23 -5.59 -0.09
N GLN A 246 -7.44 -6.15 -0.08
CA GLN A 246 -7.87 -7.13 0.92
C GLN A 246 -7.16 -8.48 0.75
N VAL A 247 -6.95 -8.95 -0.49
CA VAL A 247 -6.21 -10.19 -0.79
C VAL A 247 -4.73 -10.05 -0.42
N THR A 248 -4.14 -8.90 -0.71
CA THR A 248 -2.72 -8.61 -0.39
C THR A 248 -2.51 -8.19 1.07
N ASN A 249 -3.61 -8.01 1.84
CA ASN A 249 -3.59 -7.51 3.22
C ASN A 249 -2.86 -6.15 3.36
N CYS A 250 -3.02 -5.26 2.40
CA CYS A 250 -2.51 -3.90 2.47
C CYS A 250 -3.49 -3.01 3.25
N GLN A 251 -2.95 -2.24 4.21
CA GLN A 251 -3.69 -1.17 4.89
C GLN A 251 -3.35 0.16 4.20
N VAL A 252 -4.37 0.97 3.88
CA VAL A 252 -4.20 2.19 3.09
C VAL A 252 -4.54 3.42 3.92
N PHE A 253 -3.61 4.38 3.93
CA PHE A 253 -3.83 5.73 4.45
C PHE A 253 -3.74 6.72 3.29
N VAL A 254 -4.54 7.79 3.34
CA VAL A 254 -4.56 8.82 2.31
C VAL A 254 -4.35 10.18 2.95
N VAL A 255 -3.43 10.95 2.41
CA VAL A 255 -3.30 12.39 2.64
C VAL A 255 -3.84 13.07 1.38
N LYS A 256 -5.10 13.54 1.47
CA LYS A 256 -5.80 14.16 0.34
C LYS A 256 -5.42 15.64 0.25
N THR A 257 -4.86 16.07 -0.88
CA THR A 257 -4.26 17.39 -1.04
C THR A 257 -5.17 18.43 -1.68
N THR A 258 -6.38 18.05 -2.10
CA THR A 258 -7.37 18.94 -2.75
C THR A 258 -7.61 20.24 -1.99
N ASP A 259 -7.83 20.15 -0.67
CA ASP A 259 -8.16 21.33 0.15
C ASP A 259 -6.91 22.20 0.37
N PHE A 260 -5.73 21.58 0.45
CA PHE A 260 -4.44 22.27 0.52
C PHE A 260 -4.17 23.08 -0.76
N GLU A 261 -4.31 22.44 -1.93
CA GLU A 261 -4.18 23.08 -3.23
C GLU A 261 -5.14 24.27 -3.39
N ASN A 262 -6.40 24.08 -3.03
CA ASN A 262 -7.41 25.13 -3.08
C ASN A 262 -7.07 26.29 -2.15
N PHE A 263 -6.66 26.02 -0.91
CA PHE A 263 -6.27 27.03 0.04
C PHE A 263 -5.06 27.85 -0.43
N LYS A 264 -4.03 27.18 -0.95
CA LYS A 264 -2.84 27.85 -1.50
C LYS A 264 -3.18 28.73 -2.70
N ARG A 265 -4.13 28.32 -3.54
CA ARG A 265 -4.55 29.07 -4.74
C ARG A 265 -5.47 30.24 -4.42
N THR A 266 -6.40 30.09 -3.46
CA THR A 266 -7.49 31.05 -3.24
C THR A 266 -7.38 31.82 -1.91
N GLY A 267 -6.65 31.28 -0.92
CA GLY A 267 -6.63 31.76 0.46
C GLY A 267 -7.88 31.40 1.26
N GLU A 268 -8.83 30.67 0.66
CA GLU A 268 -10.10 30.28 1.29
C GLU A 268 -10.04 28.87 1.84
N ARG A 269 -10.45 28.66 3.09
CA ARG A 269 -10.52 27.33 3.74
C ARG A 269 -11.65 26.44 3.21
N LYS A 270 -12.59 26.98 2.44
CA LYS A 270 -13.67 26.22 1.82
C LYS A 270 -13.33 25.96 0.38
N GLY A 271 -13.12 24.70 0.04
CA GLY A 271 -12.87 24.29 -1.35
C GLY A 271 -14.12 24.36 -2.22
N ASN A 272 -13.94 24.54 -3.51
CA ASN A 272 -15.00 24.35 -4.51
C ASN A 272 -15.20 22.84 -4.67
N ALA A 273 -16.20 22.28 -3.98
CA ALA A 273 -16.59 20.89 -4.18
C ALA A 273 -17.24 20.75 -5.56
N ASN A 274 -16.46 20.28 -6.55
CA ASN A 274 -17.00 19.81 -7.79
C ASN A 274 -17.33 18.30 -7.72
N ILE A 275 -18.07 17.78 -8.67
CA ILE A 275 -18.51 16.37 -8.69
C ILE A 275 -17.30 15.43 -8.68
N ARG A 276 -16.22 15.74 -9.42
CA ARG A 276 -15.01 14.91 -9.48
C ARG A 276 -14.31 14.83 -8.13
N ALA A 277 -14.15 15.96 -7.44
CA ALA A 277 -13.54 15.99 -6.11
C ALA A 277 -14.37 15.18 -5.09
N LEU A 278 -15.71 15.21 -5.17
CA LEU A 278 -16.59 14.41 -4.31
C LEU A 278 -16.48 12.91 -4.61
N GLU A 279 -16.38 12.54 -5.88
CA GLU A 279 -16.16 11.15 -6.30
C GLU A 279 -14.79 10.63 -5.85
N ALA A 280 -13.74 11.46 -6.00
CA ALA A 280 -12.40 11.17 -5.52
C ALA A 280 -12.40 10.94 -4.00
N GLU A 281 -13.06 11.82 -3.25
CA GLU A 281 -13.17 11.70 -1.80
C GLU A 281 -13.89 10.41 -1.37
N ARG A 282 -15.04 10.11 -1.97
CA ARG A 282 -15.79 8.87 -1.70
C ARG A 282 -14.95 7.63 -1.98
N ARG A 283 -14.21 7.64 -3.08
CA ARG A 283 -13.30 6.55 -3.49
C ARG A 283 -12.22 6.33 -2.43
N MET A 284 -11.56 7.38 -1.98
CA MET A 284 -10.50 7.31 -0.97
C MET A 284 -11.06 6.88 0.41
N ILE A 285 -12.24 7.37 0.80
CA ILE A 285 -12.92 6.94 2.01
C ILE A 285 -13.27 5.45 1.96
N GLU A 286 -13.78 4.96 0.83
CA GLU A 286 -14.12 3.55 0.66
C GLU A 286 -12.85 2.67 0.77
N ILE A 287 -11.79 2.98 0.02
CA ILE A 287 -10.52 2.24 0.06
C ILE A 287 -9.98 2.16 1.50
N THR A 288 -9.90 3.29 2.19
CA THR A 288 -9.34 3.34 3.56
C THR A 288 -10.24 2.62 4.56
N THR A 289 -11.56 2.77 4.46
CA THR A 289 -12.52 2.08 5.31
C THR A 289 -12.44 0.57 5.17
N GLN A 290 -12.34 0.07 3.94
CA GLN A 290 -12.25 -1.37 3.65
C GLN A 290 -10.94 -1.99 4.13
N THR A 291 -9.87 -1.21 4.18
CA THR A 291 -8.52 -1.67 4.55
C THR A 291 -8.13 -1.34 5.99
N GLY A 292 -8.95 -0.56 6.72
CA GLY A 292 -8.72 -0.20 8.12
C GLY A 292 -7.78 0.98 8.34
N GLY A 293 -7.57 1.82 7.31
CA GLY A 293 -6.84 3.07 7.42
C GLY A 293 -7.75 4.29 7.51
N SER A 294 -7.26 5.44 7.04
CA SER A 294 -7.95 6.74 7.16
C SER A 294 -7.60 7.68 6.03
N VAL A 295 -8.50 8.62 5.75
CA VAL A 295 -8.24 9.80 4.93
C VAL A 295 -7.99 11.00 5.84
N TYR A 296 -6.97 11.77 5.53
CA TYR A 296 -6.63 13.05 6.13
C TYR A 296 -6.70 14.11 5.04
N SER A 297 -7.39 15.23 5.29
CA SER A 297 -7.56 16.32 4.31
C SER A 297 -7.00 17.63 4.90
N PRO A 298 -5.67 17.79 4.93
CA PRO A 298 -5.03 19.01 5.44
C PRO A 298 -5.36 20.21 4.55
N ILE A 299 -5.44 21.39 5.18
CA ILE A 299 -5.71 22.66 4.49
C ILE A 299 -4.41 23.51 4.43
N ASP A 300 -3.55 23.37 5.41
CA ASP A 300 -2.28 24.12 5.50
C ASP A 300 -1.10 23.20 5.86
N GLU A 301 0.12 23.74 5.89
CA GLU A 301 1.35 22.99 6.16
C GLU A 301 1.36 22.35 7.54
N ARG A 302 0.76 23.00 8.53
CA ARG A 302 0.69 22.48 9.89
C ARG A 302 -0.24 21.25 9.93
N GLU A 303 -1.40 21.35 9.31
CA GLU A 303 -2.35 20.24 9.21
C GLU A 303 -1.77 19.08 8.39
N LEU A 304 -0.96 19.38 7.36
CA LEU A 304 -0.26 18.36 6.58
C LEU A 304 0.76 17.60 7.45
N ASP A 305 1.56 18.29 8.25
CA ASP A 305 2.45 17.67 9.22
C ASP A 305 1.70 16.85 10.27
N ASP A 306 0.55 17.37 10.74
CA ASP A 306 -0.30 16.70 11.71
C ASP A 306 -0.89 15.41 11.14
N ALA A 307 -1.32 15.39 9.89
CA ALA A 307 -1.80 14.19 9.20
C ALA A 307 -0.71 13.08 9.19
N PHE A 308 0.50 13.39 8.79
CA PHE A 308 1.59 12.43 8.80
C PHE A 308 2.00 11.99 10.22
N ARG A 309 1.91 12.87 11.21
CA ARG A 309 2.13 12.50 12.62
C ARG A 309 1.07 11.52 13.13
N GLN A 310 -0.20 11.74 12.76
CA GLN A 310 -1.29 10.85 13.14
C GLN A 310 -1.14 9.48 12.49
N ILE A 311 -0.79 9.41 11.20
CA ILE A 311 -0.49 8.14 10.52
C ILE A 311 0.65 7.41 11.25
N SER A 312 1.76 8.10 11.58
CA SER A 312 2.87 7.49 12.31
C SER A 312 2.44 6.95 13.68
N ALA A 313 1.63 7.70 14.41
CA ALA A 313 1.11 7.29 15.71
C ALA A 313 0.17 6.07 15.57
N GLU A 314 -0.72 6.06 14.59
CA GLU A 314 -1.57 4.89 14.32
C GLU A 314 -0.75 3.65 13.97
N LEU A 315 0.28 3.78 13.16
CA LEU A 315 1.13 2.66 12.75
C LEU A 315 1.94 2.07 13.91
N SER A 316 2.44 2.91 14.81
CA SER A 316 3.24 2.49 15.98
C SER A 316 2.38 2.03 17.17
N GLN A 317 1.11 2.41 17.23
CA GLN A 317 0.23 2.19 18.38
C GLN A 317 -1.03 1.38 18.00
N GLN A 318 -0.85 0.35 17.19
CA GLN A 318 -1.92 -0.52 16.74
C GLN A 318 -1.97 -1.79 17.56
N TYR A 319 -3.18 -2.28 17.89
CA TYR A 319 -3.39 -3.63 18.40
C TYR A 319 -3.41 -4.63 17.24
N ILE A 320 -2.94 -5.84 17.50
CA ILE A 320 -3.14 -7.00 16.64
C ILE A 320 -3.99 -7.99 17.41
N LEU A 321 -5.23 -8.17 16.98
CA LEU A 321 -6.08 -9.23 17.47
C LEU A 321 -5.78 -10.51 16.69
N SER A 322 -5.52 -11.58 17.41
CA SER A 322 -5.27 -12.90 16.83
C SER A 322 -6.56 -13.71 16.78
N TYR A 323 -6.93 -14.20 15.62
CA TYR A 323 -8.12 -15.01 15.38
C TYR A 323 -7.77 -16.29 14.61
N TYR A 324 -8.23 -17.44 15.11
CA TYR A 324 -8.11 -18.71 14.41
C TYR A 324 -9.45 -19.03 13.75
N PRO A 325 -9.56 -18.97 12.42
CA PRO A 325 -10.76 -19.42 11.73
C PRO A 325 -10.91 -20.93 11.80
N ASP A 326 -12.15 -21.41 11.76
CA ASP A 326 -12.43 -22.82 11.55
C ASP A 326 -11.85 -23.25 10.19
N ASP A 327 -11.15 -24.39 10.15
CA ASP A 327 -10.56 -24.92 8.92
C ASP A 327 -11.66 -25.63 8.11
N ASP A 328 -12.46 -24.83 7.40
CA ASP A 328 -13.48 -25.33 6.48
C ASP A 328 -12.97 -25.19 5.02
N PRO A 329 -12.63 -26.33 4.38
CA PRO A 329 -12.16 -26.32 3.00
C PRO A 329 -13.14 -25.69 2.00
N SER A 330 -14.44 -25.71 2.29
CA SER A 330 -15.48 -25.11 1.46
C SER A 330 -15.42 -23.60 1.41
N GLN A 331 -14.79 -22.98 2.39
CA GLN A 331 -14.65 -21.52 2.52
C GLN A 331 -13.41 -20.94 1.81
N ARG A 332 -12.59 -21.78 1.17
CA ARG A 332 -11.36 -21.34 0.50
C ARG A 332 -11.68 -20.34 -0.62
N GLY A 333 -11.04 -19.17 -0.55
CA GLY A 333 -11.29 -18.06 -1.48
C GLY A 333 -12.55 -17.26 -1.18
N ALA A 334 -13.33 -17.61 -0.15
CA ALA A 334 -14.47 -16.82 0.30
C ALA A 334 -14.00 -15.55 1.04
N PHE A 335 -14.78 -14.48 0.91
CA PHE A 335 -14.60 -13.28 1.72
C PHE A 335 -15.30 -13.46 3.07
N ARG A 336 -14.60 -13.11 4.16
CA ARG A 336 -15.12 -13.18 5.52
C ARG A 336 -15.14 -11.75 6.10
N GLN A 337 -16.32 -11.31 6.47
CA GLN A 337 -16.52 -9.97 7.04
C GLN A 337 -15.99 -9.90 8.48
N ILE A 338 -15.26 -8.84 8.82
CA ILE A 338 -14.76 -8.55 10.16
C ILE A 338 -15.52 -7.37 10.73
N ALA A 339 -15.96 -7.49 11.99
CA ALA A 339 -16.42 -6.36 12.78
C ALA A 339 -15.78 -6.45 14.17
N VAL A 340 -15.07 -5.39 14.56
CA VAL A 340 -14.47 -5.23 15.90
C VAL A 340 -15.14 -4.08 16.61
N SER A 341 -15.48 -4.27 17.88
CA SER A 341 -15.97 -3.24 18.76
C SER A 341 -15.26 -3.29 20.13
N VAL A 342 -15.31 -2.18 20.85
CA VAL A 342 -14.73 -2.05 22.20
C VAL A 342 -15.85 -1.81 23.21
N LYS A 343 -15.83 -2.54 24.32
CA LYS A 343 -16.83 -2.49 25.40
C LYS A 343 -16.74 -1.22 26.28
N ALA A 344 -15.73 -0.37 26.02
CA ALA A 344 -15.51 0.84 26.82
C ALA A 344 -16.67 1.83 26.72
N LYS A 345 -16.95 2.52 27.83
CA LYS A 345 -18.05 3.52 27.94
C LYS A 345 -17.70 4.87 27.31
N GLN A 346 -16.56 5.03 26.68
CA GLN A 346 -16.08 6.29 26.09
C GLN A 346 -16.38 6.32 24.59
N ASN A 347 -16.47 7.51 24.03
CA ASN A 347 -16.58 7.75 22.57
C ASN A 347 -15.23 7.38 21.90
N LEU A 348 -15.02 6.08 21.66
CA LEU A 348 -13.85 5.57 20.97
C LEU A 348 -14.17 5.28 19.50
N SER A 349 -13.27 5.67 18.62
CA SER A 349 -13.28 5.28 17.21
C SER A 349 -12.45 4.03 17.04
N VAL A 350 -13.06 2.97 16.50
CA VAL A 350 -12.38 1.69 16.23
C VAL A 350 -12.26 1.52 14.72
N ARG A 351 -11.00 1.38 14.24
CA ARG A 351 -10.68 1.19 12.83
C ARG A 351 -10.01 -0.17 12.64
N THR A 352 -10.54 -0.93 11.70
CA THR A 352 -9.98 -2.21 11.28
C THR A 352 -10.45 -2.51 9.86
N ARG A 353 -9.73 -3.40 9.16
CA ARG A 353 -10.20 -3.89 7.85
C ARG A 353 -11.57 -4.54 7.95
N LYS A 354 -12.40 -4.37 6.92
CA LYS A 354 -13.78 -4.87 6.91
C LYS A 354 -13.89 -6.36 6.63
N GLY A 355 -12.80 -7.00 6.21
CA GLY A 355 -12.78 -8.43 5.97
C GLY A 355 -11.44 -8.94 5.45
N TYR A 356 -11.41 -10.22 5.14
CA TYR A 356 -10.27 -10.91 4.55
C TYR A 356 -10.74 -12.02 3.63
N TYR A 357 -9.89 -12.42 2.69
CA TYR A 357 -10.12 -13.60 1.86
C TYR A 357 -9.42 -14.82 2.48
N VAL A 358 -10.15 -15.93 2.60
CA VAL A 358 -9.56 -17.20 3.06
C VAL A 358 -8.57 -17.68 2.00
N ARG A 359 -7.35 -18.03 2.41
CA ARG A 359 -6.28 -18.42 1.48
C ARG A 359 -6.70 -19.67 0.69
N LYS A 360 -6.47 -19.64 -0.63
CA LYS A 360 -6.52 -20.84 -1.48
C LYS A 360 -5.19 -21.56 -1.27
N ARG A 361 -5.21 -22.75 -0.68
CA ARG A 361 -4.02 -23.61 -0.62
C ARG A 361 -3.84 -24.32 -1.97
#